data_0386b4f6d56122204664a9314e3144ca
#
_entry.id   0386b4f6d56122204664a9314e3144ca
#
_cell.length_a   1.000
_cell.length_b   1.000
_cell.length_c   1.000
_cell.angle_alpha   90.00
_cell.angle_beta   90.00
_cell.angle_gamma   90.00
#
_symmetry.space_group_name_H-M   'P 1'
#
loop_
_entity.id
_entity.type
_entity.pdbx_description
1 polymer ?
#
loop_
_entity_poly.entity_id
_entity_poly.type
_entity_poly.pdbx_seq_one_letter_code
_entity_poly.pdbx_strand_id
1 'polypeptide(L)'
;MSFSLLCDKNDGALLDAYPEGGPEGWRYLVSQRLAAEYPSGGLTMGFSPNFPDRRKLYDFVDSILEIRIVSDRVRQVIQELTPRDAEFLPVTLVDHQKDVVARDYFIMNVIADRDVIDLERSTVRMSHLLKDNISRVSELKLKEDIPPDGPKLFRPRHLRGYTMVDPTVQAALTTAKLTGVKFLPANGWNGKYR
;
A
#
# COMPACT_ATOMS: atom_id res chain seq x y z
N MET A 1 7.24 -9.34 -18.29
CA MET A 1 7.03 -9.58 -16.84
C MET A 1 5.65 -9.10 -16.46
N SER A 2 4.89 -9.79 -15.60
CA SER A 2 3.56 -9.34 -15.16
C SER A 2 3.64 -8.83 -13.73
N PHE A 3 3.02 -7.68 -13.46
CA PHE A 3 2.85 -7.14 -12.11
C PHE A 3 1.38 -6.96 -11.80
N SER A 4 1.03 -7.01 -10.53
CA SER A 4 -0.31 -6.73 -10.05
C SER A 4 -0.32 -5.53 -9.12
N LEU A 5 -1.37 -4.71 -9.22
CA LEU A 5 -1.68 -3.70 -8.23
C LEU A 5 -2.26 -4.38 -6.99
N LEU A 6 -1.70 -4.04 -5.83
CA LEU A 6 -2.23 -4.45 -4.53
C LEU A 6 -3.38 -3.50 -4.16
N CYS A 7 -4.58 -4.06 -3.98
CA CYS A 7 -5.77 -3.34 -3.59
C CYS A 7 -6.27 -3.85 -2.24
N ASP A 8 -6.29 -2.99 -1.24
CA ASP A 8 -6.74 -3.26 0.13
C ASP A 8 -8.17 -2.77 0.41
N LYS A 9 -8.90 -2.34 -0.62
CA LYS A 9 -10.30 -1.95 -0.46
C LYS A 9 -11.18 -3.14 -0.13
N ASN A 10 -11.84 -3.08 1.02
CA ASN A 10 -12.68 -4.14 1.55
C ASN A 10 -13.85 -3.53 2.35
N ASP A 11 -14.66 -4.37 3.02
CA ASP A 11 -15.80 -3.97 3.85
C ASP A 11 -15.48 -3.91 5.35
N GLY A 12 -14.21 -4.07 5.71
CA GLY A 12 -13.73 -4.02 7.10
C GLY A 12 -13.58 -2.60 7.65
N ALA A 13 -12.89 -2.49 8.76
CA ALA A 13 -12.54 -1.22 9.37
C ALA A 13 -11.86 -0.28 8.37
N LEU A 14 -12.20 1.00 8.43
CA LEU A 14 -11.64 2.03 7.56
C LEU A 14 -10.86 3.04 8.38
N LEU A 15 -9.67 3.41 7.90
CA LEU A 15 -8.83 4.46 8.49
C LEU A 15 -8.84 5.69 7.58
N ASP A 16 -9.10 6.87 8.15
CA ASP A 16 -9.23 8.13 7.40
C ASP A 16 -8.33 9.26 7.95
N ALA A 17 -7.52 8.99 8.98
CA ALA A 17 -6.57 9.93 9.54
C ALA A 17 -5.18 9.30 9.72
N TYR A 18 -4.13 10.08 9.40
CA TYR A 18 -2.75 9.70 9.72
C TYR A 18 -2.54 9.68 11.24
N PRO A 19 -1.60 8.87 11.75
CA PRO A 19 -1.34 8.82 13.19
C PRO A 19 -0.74 10.15 13.70
N GLU A 20 -1.28 10.66 14.80
CA GLU A 20 -0.74 11.85 15.47
C GLU A 20 0.68 11.59 15.99
N GLY A 21 1.56 12.59 15.88
CA GLY A 21 2.96 12.51 16.31
C GLY A 21 3.86 11.70 15.35
N GLY A 22 3.32 11.27 14.22
CA GLY A 22 4.08 10.61 13.16
C GLY A 22 4.64 11.57 12.12
N PRO A 23 5.37 11.04 11.13
CA PRO A 23 5.77 11.78 9.94
C PRO A 23 4.57 12.38 9.20
N GLU A 24 4.81 13.49 8.48
CA GLU A 24 3.78 14.11 7.63
C GLU A 24 3.24 13.11 6.58
N GLY A 25 1.94 13.15 6.33
CA GLY A 25 1.23 12.16 5.51
C GLY A 25 1.84 11.91 4.13
N TRP A 26 2.30 12.95 3.43
CA TRP A 26 2.93 12.81 2.11
C TRP A 26 4.24 12.01 2.13
N ARG A 27 4.92 11.95 3.29
CA ARG A 27 6.19 11.23 3.44
C ARG A 27 6.02 9.71 3.33
N TYR A 28 4.86 9.19 3.70
CA TYR A 28 4.53 7.77 3.52
C TYR A 28 4.35 7.37 2.04
N LEU A 29 4.27 8.35 1.12
CA LEU A 29 3.97 8.10 -0.29
C LEU A 29 5.19 8.25 -1.22
N VAL A 30 6.38 8.57 -0.69
CA VAL A 30 7.55 8.94 -1.51
C VAL A 30 8.73 7.97 -1.40
N SER A 31 8.51 6.71 -1.15
CA SER A 31 9.55 5.65 -1.18
C SER A 31 10.80 5.99 -0.35
N GLN A 32 10.62 6.58 0.83
CA GLN A 32 11.71 6.92 1.75
C GLN A 32 11.59 6.15 3.06
N ARG A 33 12.72 5.95 3.75
CA ARG A 33 12.72 5.35 5.08
C ARG A 33 12.23 6.34 6.12
N LEU A 34 11.38 5.86 7.03
CA LEU A 34 10.79 6.65 8.12
C LEU A 34 11.09 6.06 9.50
N ALA A 35 11.58 4.83 9.57
CA ALA A 35 11.76 4.11 10.83
C ALA A 35 12.66 4.85 11.84
N ALA A 36 13.66 5.62 11.39
CA ALA A 36 14.54 6.38 12.26
C ALA A 36 13.84 7.58 12.96
N GLU A 37 12.76 8.09 12.38
CA GLU A 37 11.99 9.22 12.88
C GLU A 37 10.67 8.77 13.53
N TYR A 38 10.33 7.49 13.37
CA TYR A 38 9.09 6.93 13.87
C TYR A 38 9.25 6.50 15.33
N PRO A 39 8.30 6.83 16.23
CA PRO A 39 8.38 6.44 17.63
C PRO A 39 8.53 4.93 17.81
N SER A 40 9.51 4.50 18.62
CA SER A 40 9.79 3.08 18.86
C SER A 40 8.64 2.31 19.51
N GLY A 41 7.80 2.99 20.29
CA GLY A 41 6.59 2.43 20.89
C GLY A 41 5.39 2.30 19.94
N GLY A 42 5.56 2.73 18.69
CA GLY A 42 4.46 2.82 17.73
C GLY A 42 3.54 4.02 17.96
N LEU A 43 2.59 4.17 17.07
CA LEU A 43 1.58 5.23 17.11
C LEU A 43 0.18 4.62 17.12
N THR A 44 -0.83 5.43 17.44
CA THR A 44 -2.23 4.99 17.44
C THR A 44 -2.96 5.47 16.21
N MET A 45 -3.77 4.60 15.60
CA MET A 45 -4.68 4.93 14.51
C MET A 45 -6.10 4.48 14.85
N GLY A 46 -7.07 5.38 14.68
CA GLY A 46 -8.48 5.13 14.98
C GLY A 46 -9.29 4.76 13.75
N PHE A 47 -10.33 3.95 13.95
CA PHE A 47 -11.34 3.70 12.93
C PHE A 47 -12.09 4.99 12.60
N SER A 48 -12.42 5.18 11.33
CA SER A 48 -13.14 6.35 10.84
C SER A 48 -14.50 6.50 11.53
N PRO A 49 -14.77 7.63 12.17
CA PRO A 49 -16.08 7.88 12.81
C PRO A 49 -17.22 7.99 11.80
N ASN A 50 -16.91 8.21 10.52
CA ASN A 50 -17.89 8.31 9.45
C ASN A 50 -18.48 6.94 9.03
N PHE A 51 -17.87 5.84 9.48
CA PHE A 51 -18.28 4.47 9.14
C PHE A 51 -18.39 3.59 10.40
N PRO A 52 -19.30 3.87 11.34
CA PRO A 52 -19.36 3.22 12.65
C PRO A 52 -19.65 1.71 12.60
N ASP A 53 -20.24 1.24 11.52
CA ASP A 53 -20.57 -0.18 11.32
C ASP A 53 -19.38 -0.99 10.78
N ARG A 54 -18.34 -0.31 10.28
CA ARG A 54 -17.13 -0.95 9.74
C ARG A 54 -16.13 -1.24 10.86
N ARG A 55 -16.23 -2.46 11.44
CA ARG A 55 -15.43 -2.85 12.63
C ARG A 55 -14.54 -4.06 12.40
N LYS A 56 -14.78 -4.83 11.33
CA LYS A 56 -14.04 -6.07 11.08
C LYS A 56 -12.61 -5.78 10.69
N LEU A 57 -11.64 -6.39 11.37
CA LEU A 57 -10.24 -6.33 11.01
C LEU A 57 -9.90 -7.45 10.01
N TYR A 58 -9.20 -7.07 8.96
CA TYR A 58 -8.57 -7.94 7.98
C TYR A 58 -7.05 -7.82 8.08
N ASP A 59 -6.32 -8.75 7.48
CA ASP A 59 -4.86 -8.66 7.40
C ASP A 59 -4.39 -7.40 6.64
N PHE A 60 -5.19 -6.91 5.69
CA PHE A 60 -5.05 -5.58 5.09
C PHE A 60 -6.25 -4.74 5.49
N VAL A 61 -6.01 -3.65 6.21
CA VAL A 61 -7.07 -2.72 6.65
C VAL A 61 -7.27 -1.64 5.60
N ASP A 62 -8.53 -1.36 5.26
CA ASP A 62 -8.88 -0.33 4.29
C ASP A 62 -8.46 1.07 4.78
N SER A 63 -7.94 1.89 3.88
CA SER A 63 -7.53 3.26 4.17
C SER A 63 -7.75 4.17 2.97
N ILE A 64 -8.28 5.37 3.21
CA ILE A 64 -8.36 6.42 2.18
C ILE A 64 -7.06 7.21 2.03
N LEU A 65 -6.05 6.92 2.84
CA LEU A 65 -4.79 7.69 2.94
C LEU A 65 -3.71 7.22 1.95
N GLU A 66 -4.02 6.24 1.10
CA GLU A 66 -3.05 5.61 0.18
C GLU A 66 -1.84 4.95 0.89
N ILE A 67 -1.90 4.76 2.21
CA ILE A 67 -0.97 3.96 2.99
C ILE A 67 -1.54 2.55 3.21
N ARG A 68 -0.66 1.58 3.46
CA ARG A 68 -1.05 0.19 3.68
C ARG A 68 -0.91 -0.16 5.15
N ILE A 69 -2.04 -0.50 5.79
CA ILE A 69 -2.07 -0.96 7.18
C ILE A 69 -2.23 -2.46 7.15
N VAL A 70 -1.29 -3.18 7.75
CA VAL A 70 -1.20 -4.63 7.61
C VAL A 70 -0.96 -5.33 8.94
N SER A 71 -1.45 -6.57 9.06
CA SER A 71 -1.20 -7.43 10.23
C SER A 71 0.25 -7.93 10.28
N ASP A 72 0.65 -8.45 11.45
CA ASP A 72 1.93 -9.13 11.63
C ASP A 72 2.12 -10.32 10.68
N ARG A 73 1.03 -11.02 10.33
CA ARG A 73 1.07 -12.12 9.35
C ARG A 73 1.55 -11.63 7.97
N VAL A 74 1.06 -10.49 7.51
CA VAL A 74 1.53 -9.88 6.24
C VAL A 74 2.99 -9.47 6.37
N ARG A 75 3.35 -8.82 7.49
CA ARG A 75 4.72 -8.40 7.75
C ARG A 75 5.70 -9.57 7.63
N GLN A 76 5.40 -10.70 8.27
CA GLN A 76 6.25 -11.89 8.22
C GLN A 76 6.48 -12.38 6.79
N VAL A 77 5.41 -12.55 6.00
CA VAL A 77 5.51 -13.00 4.59
C VAL A 77 6.33 -12.03 3.74
N ILE A 78 6.09 -10.72 3.87
CA ILE A 78 6.80 -9.71 3.07
C ILE A 78 8.27 -9.61 3.50
N GLN A 79 8.57 -9.62 4.79
CA GLN A 79 9.95 -9.56 5.29
C GLN A 79 10.80 -10.76 4.87
N GLU A 80 10.20 -11.94 4.81
CA GLU A 80 10.90 -13.15 4.33
C GLU A 80 11.26 -13.04 2.84
N LEU A 81 10.35 -12.55 2.00
CA LEU A 81 10.52 -12.52 0.55
C LEU A 81 11.27 -11.28 0.04
N THR A 82 11.01 -10.13 0.65
CA THR A 82 11.46 -8.82 0.16
C THR A 82 11.90 -7.90 1.31
N PRO A 83 12.91 -8.30 2.11
CA PRO A 83 13.28 -7.58 3.34
C PRO A 83 13.79 -6.15 3.11
N ARG A 84 14.04 -5.78 1.85
CA ARG A 84 14.58 -4.46 1.47
C ARG A 84 13.55 -3.56 0.79
N ASP A 85 12.36 -4.07 0.44
CA ASP A 85 11.41 -3.35 -0.38
C ASP A 85 10.42 -2.52 0.46
N ALA A 86 10.23 -2.89 1.71
CA ALA A 86 9.37 -2.19 2.66
C ALA A 86 9.96 -2.17 4.09
N GLU A 87 9.52 -1.21 4.88
CA GLU A 87 9.68 -1.20 6.32
C GLU A 87 8.30 -1.21 6.99
N PHE A 88 8.25 -1.65 8.25
CA PHE A 88 7.03 -1.84 8.99
C PHE A 88 7.05 -0.99 10.25
N LEU A 89 6.17 0.00 10.29
CA LEU A 89 6.09 0.98 11.36
C LEU A 89 4.92 0.59 12.28
N PRO A 90 5.17 0.27 13.55
CA PRO A 90 4.14 -0.31 14.43
C PRO A 90 3.01 0.68 14.71
N VAL A 91 1.77 0.17 14.67
CA VAL A 91 0.57 0.93 15.03
C VAL A 91 -0.34 0.14 15.95
N THR A 92 -0.92 0.83 16.94
CA THR A 92 -2.03 0.33 17.74
C THR A 92 -3.33 0.79 17.09
N LEU A 93 -4.23 -0.15 16.80
CA LEU A 93 -5.54 0.18 16.28
C LEU A 93 -6.55 0.34 17.42
N VAL A 94 -7.35 1.40 17.34
CA VAL A 94 -8.45 1.66 18.27
C VAL A 94 -9.77 1.80 17.51
N ASP A 95 -10.84 1.35 18.12
CA ASP A 95 -12.18 1.43 17.53
C ASP A 95 -12.81 2.83 17.68
N HIS A 96 -14.09 2.95 17.35
CA HIS A 96 -14.85 4.20 17.44
C HIS A 96 -15.03 4.71 18.89
N GLN A 97 -14.87 3.83 19.89
CA GLN A 97 -14.96 4.16 21.33
C GLN A 97 -13.58 4.47 21.93
N LYS A 98 -12.52 4.42 21.09
CA LYS A 98 -11.11 4.53 21.49
C LYS A 98 -10.58 3.33 22.26
N ASP A 99 -11.31 2.22 22.26
CA ASP A 99 -10.82 0.98 22.84
C ASP A 99 -9.80 0.32 21.90
N VAL A 100 -8.73 -0.21 22.50
CA VAL A 100 -7.69 -0.89 21.74
C VAL A 100 -8.23 -2.22 21.21
N VAL A 101 -8.20 -2.39 19.87
CA VAL A 101 -8.67 -3.60 19.19
C VAL A 101 -7.53 -4.47 18.65
N ALA A 102 -6.35 -3.88 18.40
CA ALA A 102 -5.17 -4.62 17.96
C ALA A 102 -3.88 -3.85 18.22
N ARG A 103 -2.77 -4.59 18.47
CA ARG A 103 -1.41 -4.05 18.67
C ARG A 103 -0.36 -4.67 17.73
N ASP A 104 -0.78 -5.59 16.91
CA ASP A 104 0.04 -6.38 15.99
C ASP A 104 -0.17 -5.95 14.52
N TYR A 105 -0.39 -4.64 14.33
CA TYR A 105 -0.53 -4.02 13.02
C TYR A 105 0.59 -3.02 12.75
N PHE A 106 0.83 -2.78 11.47
CA PHE A 106 1.93 -1.93 10.98
C PHE A 106 1.48 -1.10 9.79
N ILE A 107 2.02 0.11 9.67
CA ILE A 107 2.07 0.78 8.37
C ILE A 107 3.17 0.09 7.56
N MET A 108 2.80 -0.59 6.47
CA MET A 108 3.74 -1.11 5.49
C MET A 108 4.19 0.04 4.60
N ASN A 109 5.31 0.66 4.96
CA ASN A 109 5.90 1.74 4.18
C ASN A 109 6.78 1.16 3.07
N VAL A 110 6.28 1.18 1.84
CA VAL A 110 7.00 0.69 0.67
C VAL A 110 8.09 1.69 0.29
N ILE A 111 9.36 1.30 0.46
CA ILE A 111 10.53 2.15 0.23
C ILE A 111 11.20 1.92 -1.12
N ALA A 112 10.88 0.83 -1.80
CA ALA A 112 11.34 0.57 -3.14
C ALA A 112 10.45 1.29 -4.17
N ASP A 113 11.07 1.84 -5.22
CA ASP A 113 10.38 2.35 -6.39
C ASP A 113 10.90 1.68 -7.67
N ARG A 114 10.06 1.66 -8.71
CA ARG A 114 10.44 1.07 -9.99
C ARG A 114 9.76 1.80 -11.14
N ASP A 115 10.53 2.07 -12.18
CA ASP A 115 10.04 2.66 -13.42
C ASP A 115 9.55 1.58 -14.39
N VAL A 116 8.28 1.23 -14.29
CA VAL A 116 7.65 0.14 -15.04
C VAL A 116 6.54 0.60 -15.97
N ILE A 117 6.12 1.88 -15.89
CA ILE A 117 5.00 2.39 -16.67
C ILE A 117 5.51 2.93 -18.01
N ASP A 118 4.90 2.48 -19.09
CA ASP A 118 5.09 3.03 -20.42
C ASP A 118 4.12 4.20 -20.61
N LEU A 119 4.62 5.43 -20.45
CA LEU A 119 3.81 6.64 -20.55
C LEU A 119 3.35 6.92 -21.97
N GLU A 120 4.10 6.49 -22.99
CA GLU A 120 3.74 6.75 -24.40
C GLU A 120 2.59 5.84 -24.85
N ARG A 121 2.57 4.60 -24.35
CA ARG A 121 1.52 3.62 -24.68
C ARG A 121 0.33 3.64 -23.72
N SER A 122 0.45 4.32 -22.59
CA SER A 122 -0.63 4.44 -21.59
C SER A 122 -1.57 5.59 -21.95
N THR A 123 -2.86 5.43 -21.65
CA THR A 123 -3.83 6.51 -21.70
C THR A 123 -4.02 7.08 -20.30
N VAL A 124 -3.25 8.12 -19.98
CA VAL A 124 -3.19 8.72 -18.65
C VAL A 124 -3.29 10.24 -18.70
N ARG A 125 -3.69 10.85 -17.61
CA ARG A 125 -3.57 12.29 -17.40
C ARG A 125 -2.55 12.56 -16.31
N MET A 126 -1.55 13.39 -16.63
CA MET A 126 -0.55 13.81 -15.66
C MET A 126 -1.12 14.81 -14.67
N SER A 127 -0.58 14.84 -13.48
CA SER A 127 -0.93 15.82 -12.45
C SER A 127 -0.38 17.20 -12.80
N HIS A 128 -1.19 18.24 -12.57
CA HIS A 128 -0.73 19.62 -12.65
C HIS A 128 -0.05 20.10 -11.36
N LEU A 129 -0.30 19.40 -10.24
CA LEU A 129 0.22 19.77 -8.92
C LEU A 129 1.50 19.01 -8.56
N LEU A 130 1.58 17.74 -8.94
CA LEU A 130 2.71 16.87 -8.61
C LEU A 130 3.46 16.54 -9.91
N LYS A 131 4.67 17.10 -10.02
CA LYS A 131 5.54 16.81 -11.16
C LYS A 131 5.74 15.29 -11.33
N ASP A 132 5.69 14.85 -12.57
CA ASP A 132 5.93 13.45 -12.97
C ASP A 132 5.00 12.42 -12.30
N ASN A 133 3.82 12.84 -11.85
CA ASN A 133 2.82 11.94 -11.28
C ASN A 133 1.54 11.87 -12.11
N ILE A 134 0.98 10.69 -12.25
CA ILE A 134 -0.29 10.44 -12.94
C ILE A 134 -1.44 10.80 -12.00
N SER A 135 -2.38 11.62 -12.46
CA SER A 135 -3.59 11.99 -11.72
C SER A 135 -4.80 11.12 -12.10
N ARG A 136 -4.80 10.53 -13.29
CA ARG A 136 -5.89 9.66 -13.76
C ARG A 136 -5.35 8.63 -14.75
N VAL A 137 -5.84 7.41 -14.62
CA VAL A 137 -5.57 6.32 -15.54
C VAL A 137 -6.87 5.96 -16.26
N SER A 138 -6.82 5.85 -17.59
CA SER A 138 -7.87 5.27 -18.42
C SER A 138 -7.44 3.92 -18.99
N GLU A 139 -6.16 3.75 -19.28
CA GLU A 139 -5.52 2.49 -19.59
C GLU A 139 -4.03 2.55 -19.24
N LEU A 140 -3.56 1.65 -18.38
CA LEU A 140 -2.16 1.55 -18.00
C LEU A 140 -1.44 0.51 -18.88
N LYS A 141 -0.31 0.88 -19.45
CA LYS A 141 0.60 -0.05 -20.14
C LYS A 141 1.92 -0.12 -19.40
N LEU A 142 2.44 -1.33 -19.29
CA LEU A 142 3.77 -1.55 -18.74
C LEU A 142 4.80 -1.63 -19.87
N LYS A 143 6.03 -1.23 -19.55
CA LYS A 143 7.20 -1.39 -20.43
C LYS A 143 7.40 -2.88 -20.76
N GLU A 144 7.88 -3.17 -21.96
CA GLU A 144 8.18 -4.55 -22.39
C GLU A 144 9.51 -5.02 -21.81
N ASP A 145 10.49 -4.12 -21.76
CA ASP A 145 11.88 -4.40 -21.35
C ASP A 145 12.12 -4.12 -19.86
N ILE A 146 11.25 -4.63 -18.98
CA ILE A 146 11.45 -4.49 -17.54
C ILE A 146 12.50 -5.53 -17.11
N PRO A 147 13.66 -5.10 -16.56
CA PRO A 147 14.68 -6.04 -16.09
C PRO A 147 14.09 -7.03 -15.07
N PRO A 148 14.45 -8.33 -15.12
CA PRO A 148 13.95 -9.32 -14.18
C PRO A 148 14.40 -9.04 -12.75
N ASP A 149 15.61 -8.49 -12.59
CA ASP A 149 16.17 -8.13 -11.30
C ASP A 149 15.62 -6.79 -10.82
N GLY A 150 15.24 -6.73 -9.57
CA GLY A 150 14.74 -5.51 -8.96
C GLY A 150 13.69 -5.78 -7.87
N PRO A 151 13.18 -4.72 -7.25
CA PRO A 151 12.17 -4.85 -6.21
C PRO A 151 10.96 -5.66 -6.67
N LYS A 152 10.49 -6.54 -5.78
CA LYS A 152 9.30 -7.38 -6.01
C LYS A 152 8.03 -6.79 -5.43
N LEU A 153 8.19 -5.87 -4.47
CA LEU A 153 7.15 -5.04 -3.88
C LEU A 153 7.62 -3.59 -3.99
N PHE A 154 6.92 -2.75 -4.74
CA PHE A 154 7.40 -1.40 -5.03
C PHE A 154 6.28 -0.41 -5.33
N ARG A 155 6.61 0.88 -5.27
CA ARG A 155 5.79 1.96 -5.83
C ARG A 155 6.17 2.20 -7.30
N PRO A 156 5.21 2.21 -8.23
CA PRO A 156 5.52 2.59 -9.61
C PRO A 156 5.82 4.09 -9.66
N ARG A 157 6.93 4.48 -10.31
CA ARG A 157 7.51 5.85 -10.26
C ARG A 157 6.50 6.96 -10.56
N HIS A 158 5.63 6.78 -11.51
CA HIS A 158 4.66 7.79 -11.93
C HIS A 158 3.28 7.63 -11.29
N LEU A 159 3.10 6.65 -10.39
CA LEU A 159 1.81 6.33 -9.77
C LEU A 159 2.01 5.98 -8.29
N ARG A 160 2.60 6.91 -7.52
CA ARG A 160 3.16 6.71 -6.18
C ARG A 160 2.15 6.29 -5.11
N GLY A 161 0.88 6.67 -5.23
CA GLY A 161 -0.18 6.25 -4.31
C GLY A 161 -0.52 4.75 -4.38
N TYR A 162 0.08 4.03 -5.34
CA TYR A 162 -0.19 2.61 -5.57
C TYR A 162 1.01 1.76 -5.19
N THR A 163 0.73 0.49 -4.90
CA THR A 163 1.74 -0.54 -4.66
C THR A 163 1.58 -1.62 -5.71
N MET A 164 2.69 -2.01 -6.34
CA MET A 164 2.74 -3.14 -7.26
C MET A 164 3.54 -4.28 -6.63
N VAL A 165 3.15 -5.49 -6.98
CA VAL A 165 3.82 -6.73 -6.59
C VAL A 165 4.11 -7.59 -7.81
N ASP A 166 5.18 -8.35 -7.75
CA ASP A 166 5.49 -9.39 -8.72
C ASP A 166 4.66 -10.66 -8.46
N PRO A 167 4.66 -11.64 -9.39
CA PRO A 167 3.95 -12.89 -9.22
C PRO A 167 4.38 -13.70 -7.99
N THR A 168 5.64 -13.60 -7.56
CA THR A 168 6.17 -14.34 -6.40
C THR A 168 5.53 -13.82 -5.10
N VAL A 169 5.51 -12.51 -4.91
CA VAL A 169 4.88 -11.87 -3.75
C VAL A 169 3.38 -12.12 -3.76
N GLN A 170 2.72 -11.97 -4.91
CA GLN A 170 1.28 -12.25 -5.03
C GLN A 170 0.96 -13.70 -4.64
N ALA A 171 1.72 -14.67 -5.15
CA ALA A 171 1.52 -16.08 -4.86
C ALA A 171 1.69 -16.38 -3.35
N ALA A 172 2.71 -15.82 -2.72
CA ALA A 172 2.96 -16.02 -1.29
C ALA A 172 1.84 -15.46 -0.41
N LEU A 173 1.38 -14.22 -0.69
CA LEU A 173 0.27 -13.59 0.04
C LEU A 173 -1.04 -14.40 -0.13
N THR A 174 -1.27 -14.93 -1.34
CA THR A 174 -2.42 -15.79 -1.64
C THR A 174 -2.34 -17.13 -0.92
N THR A 175 -1.17 -17.79 -0.97
CA THR A 175 -0.93 -19.09 -0.30
C THR A 175 -1.08 -18.99 1.22
N ALA A 176 -0.64 -17.87 1.80
CA ALA A 176 -0.81 -17.58 3.22
C ALA A 176 -2.27 -17.25 3.60
N LYS A 177 -3.20 -17.23 2.62
CA LYS A 177 -4.63 -16.94 2.80
C LYS A 177 -4.87 -15.63 3.56
N LEU A 178 -4.09 -14.60 3.23
CA LEU A 178 -4.23 -13.29 3.84
C LEU A 178 -5.50 -12.60 3.37
N THR A 179 -6.16 -11.91 4.28
CA THR A 179 -7.50 -11.35 4.09
C THR A 179 -7.46 -9.84 3.83
N GLY A 180 -8.52 -9.29 3.19
CA GLY A 180 -8.66 -7.85 2.95
C GLY A 180 -7.86 -7.31 1.76
N VAL A 181 -7.28 -8.19 0.93
CA VAL A 181 -6.49 -7.81 -0.24
C VAL A 181 -7.01 -8.46 -1.51
N LYS A 182 -6.93 -7.71 -2.62
CA LYS A 182 -7.16 -8.19 -3.99
C LYS A 182 -5.98 -7.79 -4.86
N PHE A 183 -5.77 -8.52 -5.94
CA PHE A 183 -4.73 -8.24 -6.92
C PHE A 183 -5.37 -7.95 -8.27
N LEU A 184 -5.04 -6.80 -8.85
CA LEU A 184 -5.52 -6.38 -10.15
C LEU A 184 -4.36 -6.39 -11.14
N PRO A 185 -4.49 -7.03 -12.33
CA PRO A 185 -3.45 -6.93 -13.35
C PRO A 185 -3.09 -5.47 -13.62
N ALA A 186 -1.81 -5.13 -13.52
CA ALA A 186 -1.36 -3.75 -13.72
C ALA A 186 -1.42 -3.35 -15.20
N ASN A 187 -1.03 -4.26 -16.11
CA ASN A 187 -1.12 -4.01 -17.54
C ASN A 187 -2.58 -4.08 -17.99
N GLY A 188 -3.06 -3.03 -18.65
CA GLY A 188 -4.46 -2.87 -19.05
C GLY A 188 -5.39 -2.34 -17.95
N TRP A 189 -4.88 -2.01 -16.77
CA TRP A 189 -5.71 -1.43 -15.71
C TRP A 189 -6.32 -0.09 -16.14
N ASN A 190 -7.61 0.09 -15.83
CA ASN A 190 -8.42 1.24 -16.26
C ASN A 190 -8.65 2.31 -15.17
N GLY A 191 -7.87 2.30 -14.12
CA GLY A 191 -7.99 3.25 -13.02
C GLY A 191 -9.11 2.95 -12.01
N LYS A 192 -9.79 1.82 -12.15
CA LYS A 192 -10.91 1.45 -11.25
C LYS A 192 -10.54 0.24 -10.40
N TYR A 193 -10.90 0.30 -9.14
CA TYR A 193 -10.97 -0.87 -8.26
C TYR A 193 -12.32 -1.54 -8.50
N ARG A 194 -12.34 -2.70 -9.11
CA ARG A 194 -13.54 -3.52 -9.27
C ARG A 194 -13.48 -4.76 -8.38
#